data_1a51039355f3d8c22cee925d5e2c81c4
#
_entry.id   1a51039355f3d8c22cee925d5e2c81c4
#
_cell.length_a   1.000
_cell.length_b   1.000
_cell.length_c   1.000
_cell.angle_alpha   90.00
_cell.angle_beta   90.00
_cell.angle_gamma   90.00
#
_symmetry.space_group_name_H-M   'P 1'
#
loop_
_entity.id
_entity.type
_entity.pdbx_description
1 polymer ?
#
loop_
_entity_poly.entity_id
_entity_poly.type
_entity_poly.pdbx_seq_one_letter_code
_entity_poly.pdbx_strand_id
1 'polypeptide(L)'
;MPEVALEGQQRLKAARVLCIGAGGLGSPVALYLAAAGVGTLGLVDFDVVDYTNLQRQIIHTTGDVGRLKVDSAAEKIKAINPFVHVRRFDTRLTSANALEIFRDFDVIADGTDNFATRYLVNDACVLSGKPNVYASVFRFEGQASVFATDSGPCYRCLYPEPPPPGMVPSCAEGGVLGVLPGLLGIIQATEVIKLILGSGETLVGRLLLVDALAMHFREMKLRKNPECPVCGANPTVTELIDYDQFCGTRGEESAATTAVPEIEPEELKQRLDCGEDIFLLDVREPHEYQICNLSGHLIPLGDLPQRVHELDSSREIVAHCKSGARSAKAVEFLRGIGFLHVKNLAGGITAWADRIDQTVPKY
;
A
#
# COMPACT_ATOMS: atom_id res chain seq x y z
N MET A 1 -3.20 21.20 28.53
CA MET A 1 -4.59 21.48 28.04
C MET A 1 -5.55 20.90 29.07
N PRO A 2 -6.55 21.68 29.57
CA PRO A 2 -7.49 21.23 30.60
C PRO A 2 -8.26 19.96 30.19
N GLU A 3 -8.60 19.83 28.91
CA GLU A 3 -9.36 18.70 28.35
C GLU A 3 -8.59 17.38 28.35
N VAL A 4 -7.27 17.43 28.40
CA VAL A 4 -6.42 16.23 28.49
C VAL A 4 -5.99 16.02 29.95
N ALA A 5 -5.47 17.05 30.61
CA ALA A 5 -4.98 17.04 31.98
C ALA A 5 -4.16 15.76 32.33
N LEU A 6 -4.11 15.41 33.60
CA LEU A 6 -3.40 14.21 34.07
C LEU A 6 -4.15 12.93 33.69
N GLU A 7 -5.48 12.95 33.78
CA GLU A 7 -6.31 11.79 33.46
C GLU A 7 -6.19 11.38 31.99
N GLY A 8 -6.26 12.34 31.06
CA GLY A 8 -6.07 12.05 29.64
C GLY A 8 -4.70 11.52 29.33
N GLN A 9 -3.65 12.07 29.99
CA GLN A 9 -2.29 11.54 29.82
C GLN A 9 -2.15 10.12 30.37
N GLN A 10 -2.84 9.78 31.45
CA GLN A 10 -2.87 8.44 31.99
C GLN A 10 -3.61 7.47 31.03
N ARG A 11 -4.70 7.90 30.39
CA ARG A 11 -5.40 7.13 29.35
C ARG A 11 -4.49 6.86 28.16
N LEU A 12 -3.78 7.87 27.65
CA LEU A 12 -2.81 7.70 26.57
C LEU A 12 -1.71 6.70 26.96
N LYS A 13 -1.15 6.84 28.17
CA LYS A 13 -0.11 5.95 28.68
C LYS A 13 -0.59 4.50 28.85
N ALA A 14 -1.86 4.27 29.15
CA ALA A 14 -2.45 2.95 29.28
C ALA A 14 -2.82 2.33 27.92
N ALA A 15 -3.04 3.15 26.90
CA ALA A 15 -3.53 2.71 25.60
C ALA A 15 -2.50 1.91 24.80
N ARG A 16 -3.02 0.99 23.98
CA ARG A 16 -2.26 0.12 23.08
C ARG A 16 -2.81 0.28 21.67
N VAL A 17 -2.00 0.79 20.77
CA VAL A 17 -2.37 1.08 19.38
C VAL A 17 -1.55 0.22 18.45
N LEU A 18 -2.21 -0.43 17.49
CA LEU A 18 -1.57 -1.20 16.42
C LEU A 18 -1.57 -0.38 15.14
N CYS A 19 -0.40 -0.15 14.58
CA CYS A 19 -0.22 0.45 13.27
C CYS A 19 0.01 -0.67 12.24
N ILE A 20 -0.89 -0.81 11.28
CA ILE A 20 -0.74 -1.71 10.16
C ILE A 20 -0.02 -0.95 9.04
N GLY A 21 1.21 -1.35 8.79
CA GLY A 21 2.13 -0.66 7.89
C GLY A 21 2.97 0.42 8.58
N ALA A 22 4.28 0.39 8.37
CA ALA A 22 5.25 1.43 8.76
C ALA A 22 5.64 2.30 7.54
N GLY A 23 4.73 2.42 6.58
CA GLY A 23 4.90 3.17 5.34
C GLY A 23 4.55 4.65 5.44
N GLY A 24 4.02 5.22 4.35
CA GLY A 24 3.72 6.66 4.26
C GLY A 24 2.67 7.15 5.26
N LEU A 25 1.57 6.40 5.45
CA LEU A 25 0.53 6.69 6.45
C LEU A 25 1.00 6.33 7.87
N GLY A 26 1.59 5.14 8.05
CA GLY A 26 2.03 4.67 9.36
C GLY A 26 3.16 5.50 9.96
N SER A 27 4.01 6.11 9.15
CA SER A 27 5.12 6.97 9.63
C SER A 27 4.63 8.11 10.54
N PRO A 28 3.80 9.04 10.08
CA PRO A 28 3.32 10.12 10.94
C PRO A 28 2.44 9.62 12.08
N VAL A 29 1.62 8.58 11.86
CA VAL A 29 0.82 7.97 12.94
C VAL A 29 1.71 7.53 14.08
N ALA A 30 2.72 6.72 13.81
CA ALA A 30 3.61 6.18 14.83
C ALA A 30 4.40 7.29 15.56
N LEU A 31 4.92 8.29 14.82
CA LEU A 31 5.69 9.40 15.37
C LEU A 31 4.83 10.26 16.31
N TYR A 32 3.64 10.66 15.90
CA TYR A 32 2.76 11.51 16.71
C TYR A 32 2.15 10.77 17.91
N LEU A 33 1.81 9.50 17.78
CA LEU A 33 1.33 8.70 18.91
C LEU A 33 2.44 8.47 19.94
N ALA A 34 3.68 8.28 19.52
CA ALA A 34 4.83 8.20 20.42
C ALA A 34 5.04 9.52 21.15
N ALA A 35 5.02 10.66 20.43
CA ALA A 35 5.15 11.99 21.01
C ALA A 35 4.01 12.33 21.98
N ALA A 36 2.78 11.89 21.68
CA ALA A 36 1.60 12.04 22.56
C ALA A 36 1.70 11.18 23.85
N GLY A 37 2.60 10.19 23.89
CA GLY A 37 2.79 9.32 25.04
C GLY A 37 1.84 8.13 25.11
N VAL A 38 1.41 7.60 23.95
CA VAL A 38 0.72 6.30 23.88
C VAL A 38 1.64 5.23 24.43
N GLY A 39 1.17 4.45 25.42
CA GLY A 39 2.05 3.55 26.18
C GLY A 39 2.58 2.36 25.41
N THR A 40 1.79 1.81 24.48
CA THR A 40 2.22 0.70 23.63
C THR A 40 1.87 0.96 22.17
N LEU A 41 2.86 0.83 21.30
CA LEU A 41 2.70 0.86 19.85
C LEU A 41 3.09 -0.48 19.25
N GLY A 42 2.15 -1.15 18.57
CA GLY A 42 2.42 -2.29 17.70
C GLY A 42 2.72 -1.81 16.28
N LEU A 43 3.69 -2.42 15.62
CA LEU A 43 4.03 -2.16 14.22
C LEU A 43 3.97 -3.47 13.46
N VAL A 44 3.12 -3.58 12.45
CA VAL A 44 3.04 -4.74 11.55
C VAL A 44 3.52 -4.30 10.18
N ASP A 45 4.64 -4.80 9.73
CA ASP A 45 5.18 -4.59 8.38
C ASP A 45 6.22 -5.68 8.10
N PHE A 46 6.29 -6.19 6.88
CA PHE A 46 7.22 -7.25 6.49
C PHE A 46 8.27 -6.78 5.47
N ASP A 47 8.18 -5.51 5.07
CA ASP A 47 9.07 -4.95 4.07
C ASP A 47 10.40 -4.45 4.68
N VAL A 48 11.36 -4.28 3.79
CA VAL A 48 12.57 -3.51 4.06
C VAL A 48 12.41 -2.06 3.57
N VAL A 49 13.18 -1.17 4.13
CA VAL A 49 13.25 0.22 3.69
C VAL A 49 13.91 0.28 2.32
N ASP A 50 13.22 0.82 1.34
CA ASP A 50 13.73 1.07 0.00
C ASP A 50 13.98 2.56 -0.21
N TYR A 51 14.97 2.91 -1.02
CA TYR A 51 15.32 4.29 -1.31
C TYR A 51 14.13 5.09 -1.88
N THR A 52 13.33 4.46 -2.74
CA THR A 52 12.14 5.08 -3.36
C THR A 52 11.02 5.36 -2.35
N ASN A 53 11.09 4.77 -1.15
CA ASN A 53 10.12 4.98 -0.09
C ASN A 53 10.34 6.31 0.66
N LEU A 54 11.58 6.80 0.72
CA LEU A 54 12.00 7.91 1.59
C LEU A 54 11.27 9.22 1.29
N GLN A 55 10.78 9.40 0.07
CA GLN A 55 10.03 10.60 -0.32
C GLN A 55 8.68 10.76 0.39
N ARG A 56 8.16 9.69 1.07
CA ARG A 56 6.89 9.72 1.81
C ARG A 56 6.91 8.98 3.15
N GLN A 57 7.86 8.09 3.38
CA GLN A 57 7.97 7.28 4.61
C GLN A 57 8.95 7.93 5.58
N ILE A 58 8.54 9.07 6.15
CA ILE A 58 9.38 10.01 6.91
C ILE A 58 9.95 9.48 8.23
N ILE A 59 9.49 8.31 8.70
CA ILE A 59 10.06 7.63 9.87
C ILE A 59 11.40 6.96 9.54
N HIS A 60 11.68 6.72 8.26
CA HIS A 60 12.91 6.11 7.80
C HIS A 60 13.88 7.16 7.24
N THR A 61 15.16 6.84 7.29
CA THR A 61 16.25 7.69 6.78
C THR A 61 17.07 6.95 5.73
N THR A 62 17.93 7.66 5.01
CA THR A 62 18.85 7.05 4.03
C THR A 62 19.72 5.96 4.66
N GLY A 63 20.13 6.11 5.93
CA GLY A 63 20.90 5.09 6.65
C GLY A 63 20.10 3.84 7.03
N ASP A 64 18.79 3.84 6.84
CA ASP A 64 17.93 2.70 7.14
C ASP A 64 17.64 1.83 5.90
N VAL A 65 18.09 2.22 4.69
CA VAL A 65 17.87 1.45 3.46
C VAL A 65 18.40 0.02 3.60
N GLY A 66 17.55 -0.96 3.25
CA GLY A 66 17.82 -2.39 3.39
C GLY A 66 17.52 -2.97 4.78
N ARG A 67 17.17 -2.16 5.79
CA ARG A 67 16.73 -2.63 7.11
C ARG A 67 15.24 -2.92 7.11
N LEU A 68 14.79 -3.80 8.01
CA LEU A 68 13.34 -4.02 8.23
C LEU A 68 12.67 -2.71 8.64
N LYS A 69 11.52 -2.39 8.04
CA LYS A 69 10.75 -1.18 8.36
C LYS A 69 10.34 -1.13 9.83
N VAL A 70 9.95 -2.26 10.42
CA VAL A 70 9.56 -2.33 11.84
C VAL A 70 10.73 -2.04 12.78
N ASP A 71 11.96 -2.40 12.43
CA ASP A 71 13.14 -2.14 13.24
C ASP A 71 13.54 -0.66 13.17
N SER A 72 13.62 -0.11 11.96
CA SER A 72 13.90 1.31 11.73
C SER A 72 12.86 2.19 12.45
N ALA A 73 11.57 1.89 12.30
CA ALA A 73 10.50 2.64 12.95
C ALA A 73 10.57 2.55 14.48
N ALA A 74 10.82 1.37 15.04
CA ALA A 74 10.93 1.19 16.49
C ALA A 74 12.07 2.01 17.10
N GLU A 75 13.18 2.13 16.40
CA GLU A 75 14.33 2.94 16.82
C GLU A 75 13.99 4.43 16.86
N LYS A 76 13.31 4.95 15.83
CA LYS A 76 12.87 6.35 15.77
C LYS A 76 11.82 6.68 16.84
N ILE A 77 10.85 5.76 17.08
CA ILE A 77 9.86 5.90 18.15
C ILE A 77 10.56 6.03 19.49
N LYS A 78 11.54 5.16 19.79
CA LYS A 78 12.31 5.23 21.05
C LYS A 78 13.17 6.49 21.17
N ALA A 79 13.67 7.01 20.06
CA ALA A 79 14.41 8.27 20.06
C ALA A 79 13.50 9.47 20.39
N ILE A 80 12.20 9.42 20.01
CA ILE A 80 11.21 10.45 20.35
C ILE A 80 10.75 10.29 21.81
N ASN A 81 10.38 9.06 22.20
CA ASN A 81 9.87 8.78 23.53
C ASN A 81 10.34 7.41 24.02
N PRO A 82 11.36 7.35 24.88
CA PRO A 82 11.93 6.08 25.36
C PRO A 82 10.98 5.28 26.26
N PHE A 83 9.90 5.90 26.74
CA PHE A 83 8.92 5.25 27.62
C PHE A 83 7.83 4.47 26.85
N VAL A 84 7.74 4.63 25.53
CA VAL A 84 6.81 3.86 24.70
C VAL A 84 7.30 2.42 24.56
N HIS A 85 6.43 1.47 24.85
CA HIS A 85 6.69 0.05 24.57
C HIS A 85 6.36 -0.24 23.10
N VAL A 86 7.38 -0.59 22.30
CA VAL A 86 7.19 -0.92 20.88
C VAL A 86 7.20 -2.43 20.70
N ARG A 87 6.10 -2.96 20.14
CA ARG A 87 5.98 -4.36 19.72
C ARG A 87 6.11 -4.44 18.21
N ARG A 88 7.09 -5.19 17.73
CA ARG A 88 7.38 -5.38 16.31
C ARG A 88 6.83 -6.69 15.83
N PHE A 89 6.12 -6.68 14.71
CA PHE A 89 5.62 -7.86 14.02
C PHE A 89 6.17 -7.81 12.60
N ASP A 90 7.34 -8.43 12.41
CA ASP A 90 7.95 -8.64 11.09
C ASP A 90 7.19 -9.79 10.41
N THR A 91 6.02 -9.47 9.89
CA THR A 91 5.14 -10.44 9.24
C THR A 91 4.12 -9.78 8.35
N ARG A 92 3.74 -10.45 7.27
CA ARG A 92 2.55 -10.10 6.50
C ARG A 92 1.30 -10.37 7.34
N LEU A 93 0.38 -9.41 7.38
CA LEU A 93 -0.92 -9.61 8.00
C LEU A 93 -1.76 -10.53 7.12
N THR A 94 -2.30 -11.60 7.72
CA THR A 94 -3.10 -12.62 7.05
C THR A 94 -4.31 -13.00 7.89
N SER A 95 -5.27 -13.71 7.31
CA SER A 95 -6.42 -14.25 8.05
C SER A 95 -6.03 -15.18 9.18
N ALA A 96 -4.85 -15.83 9.09
CA ALA A 96 -4.37 -16.76 10.12
C ALA A 96 -3.83 -16.04 11.36
N ASN A 97 -3.28 -14.82 11.25
CA ASN A 97 -2.61 -14.13 12.35
C ASN A 97 -3.30 -12.84 12.83
N ALA A 98 -4.22 -12.26 12.03
CA ALA A 98 -4.79 -10.95 12.31
C ALA A 98 -5.51 -10.88 13.67
N LEU A 99 -6.42 -11.82 13.97
CA LEU A 99 -7.17 -11.80 15.23
C LEU A 99 -6.28 -12.01 16.45
N GLU A 100 -5.24 -12.84 16.34
CA GLU A 100 -4.28 -13.04 17.41
C GLU A 100 -3.51 -11.74 17.70
N ILE A 101 -3.00 -11.08 16.67
CA ILE A 101 -2.26 -9.82 16.79
C ILE A 101 -3.17 -8.73 17.36
N PHE A 102 -4.40 -8.59 16.85
CA PHE A 102 -5.35 -7.53 17.24
C PHE A 102 -5.80 -7.63 18.69
N ARG A 103 -5.84 -8.84 19.26
CA ARG A 103 -6.33 -9.11 20.62
C ARG A 103 -5.72 -8.19 21.67
N ASP A 104 -4.44 -7.90 21.55
CA ASP A 104 -3.67 -7.17 22.54
C ASP A 104 -3.72 -5.64 22.38
N PHE A 105 -4.48 -5.11 21.43
CA PHE A 105 -4.56 -3.69 21.14
C PHE A 105 -5.98 -3.15 21.29
N ASP A 106 -6.08 -1.86 21.58
CA ASP A 106 -7.35 -1.18 21.86
C ASP A 106 -7.87 -0.45 20.61
N VAL A 107 -6.96 0.03 19.75
CA VAL A 107 -7.26 0.76 18.50
C VAL A 107 -6.33 0.27 17.39
N ILE A 108 -6.88 0.11 16.20
CA ILE A 108 -6.13 -0.26 15.00
C ILE A 108 -6.05 0.95 14.07
N ALA A 109 -4.84 1.34 13.69
CA ALA A 109 -4.59 2.39 12.70
C ALA A 109 -4.19 1.72 11.38
N ASP A 110 -5.06 1.83 10.38
CA ASP A 110 -4.89 1.20 9.07
C ASP A 110 -4.09 2.12 8.14
N GLY A 111 -2.82 1.79 7.93
CA GLY A 111 -1.91 2.45 7.01
C GLY A 111 -1.66 1.65 5.72
N THR A 112 -2.55 0.74 5.35
CA THR A 112 -2.39 -0.15 4.20
C THR A 112 -2.67 0.55 2.86
N ASP A 113 -1.99 0.10 1.82
CA ASP A 113 -2.09 0.63 0.46
C ASP A 113 -2.72 -0.35 -0.55
N ASN A 114 -3.15 -1.52 -0.11
CA ASN A 114 -3.79 -2.52 -0.96
C ASN A 114 -5.17 -2.94 -0.44
N PHE A 115 -6.04 -3.37 -1.35
CA PHE A 115 -7.43 -3.70 -1.02
C PHE A 115 -7.55 -4.97 -0.16
N ALA A 116 -6.79 -6.03 -0.46
CA ALA A 116 -6.89 -7.29 0.28
C ALA A 116 -6.62 -7.09 1.78
N THR A 117 -5.52 -6.43 2.13
CA THR A 117 -5.21 -6.11 3.52
C THR A 117 -6.24 -5.16 4.15
N ARG A 118 -6.76 -4.21 3.40
CA ARG A 118 -7.78 -3.26 3.90
C ARG A 118 -9.09 -3.96 4.28
N TYR A 119 -9.58 -4.89 3.45
CA TYR A 119 -10.76 -5.70 3.79
C TYR A 119 -10.48 -6.62 4.98
N LEU A 120 -9.30 -7.25 5.02
CA LEU A 120 -8.86 -8.06 6.16
C LEU A 120 -8.85 -7.26 7.46
N VAL A 121 -8.23 -6.07 7.47
CA VAL A 121 -8.17 -5.19 8.65
C VAL A 121 -9.57 -4.79 9.10
N ASN A 122 -10.44 -4.39 8.17
CA ASN A 122 -11.82 -4.04 8.49
C ASN A 122 -12.57 -5.19 9.16
N ASP A 123 -12.54 -6.38 8.54
CA ASP A 123 -13.30 -7.52 9.03
C ASP A 123 -12.73 -8.02 10.36
N ALA A 124 -11.41 -8.06 10.53
CA ALA A 124 -10.77 -8.37 11.79
C ALA A 124 -11.14 -7.38 12.90
N CYS A 125 -11.25 -6.08 12.59
CA CYS A 125 -11.69 -5.05 13.53
C CYS A 125 -13.15 -5.26 13.95
N VAL A 126 -14.06 -5.54 13.00
CA VAL A 126 -15.47 -5.83 13.33
C VAL A 126 -15.59 -7.07 14.20
N LEU A 127 -14.93 -8.18 13.83
CA LEU A 127 -14.99 -9.45 14.55
C LEU A 127 -14.36 -9.38 15.94
N SER A 128 -13.36 -8.51 16.13
CA SER A 128 -12.70 -8.32 17.44
C SER A 128 -13.27 -7.16 18.25
N GLY A 129 -14.26 -6.40 17.72
CA GLY A 129 -14.84 -5.22 18.39
C GLY A 129 -13.81 -4.10 18.57
N LYS A 130 -12.89 -3.90 17.64
CA LYS A 130 -11.84 -2.87 17.70
C LYS A 130 -12.14 -1.75 16.70
N PRO A 131 -12.02 -0.45 17.08
CA PRO A 131 -12.14 0.63 16.13
C PRO A 131 -10.98 0.60 15.12
N ASN A 132 -11.31 0.79 13.84
CA ASN A 132 -10.38 0.92 12.73
C ASN A 132 -10.26 2.39 12.31
N VAL A 133 -9.12 3.01 12.55
CA VAL A 133 -8.83 4.36 12.10
C VAL A 133 -8.20 4.28 10.71
N TYR A 134 -9.03 4.47 9.72
CA TYR A 134 -8.74 4.27 8.31
C TYR A 134 -8.26 5.55 7.63
N ALA A 135 -7.27 5.41 6.74
CA ALA A 135 -6.98 6.38 5.70
C ALA A 135 -6.54 5.69 4.40
N SER A 136 -6.69 6.42 3.30
CA SER A 136 -6.25 5.98 1.98
C SER A 136 -5.82 7.18 1.17
N VAL A 137 -4.82 7.00 0.30
CA VAL A 137 -4.28 8.03 -0.57
C VAL A 137 -4.19 7.51 -2.00
N PHE A 138 -4.43 8.38 -2.96
CA PHE A 138 -4.25 8.11 -4.37
C PHE A 138 -3.89 9.39 -5.10
N ARG A 139 -2.72 9.45 -5.73
CA ARG A 139 -2.20 10.64 -6.43
C ARG A 139 -2.20 11.87 -5.52
N PHE A 140 -3.18 12.76 -5.70
CA PHE A 140 -3.33 14.02 -4.96
C PHE A 140 -4.55 14.00 -4.02
N GLU A 141 -5.29 12.91 -3.99
CA GLU A 141 -6.50 12.77 -3.19
C GLU A 141 -6.29 11.81 -2.03
N GLY A 142 -6.99 12.08 -0.94
CA GLY A 142 -6.98 11.23 0.24
C GLY A 142 -8.33 11.17 0.91
N GLN A 143 -8.51 10.14 1.73
CA GLN A 143 -9.71 9.98 2.53
C GLN A 143 -9.38 9.38 3.89
N ALA A 144 -10.16 9.75 4.90
CA ALA A 144 -10.06 9.21 6.25
C ALA A 144 -11.44 9.01 6.89
N SER A 145 -11.54 8.02 7.76
CA SER A 145 -12.75 7.71 8.54
C SER A 145 -12.39 6.87 9.77
N VAL A 146 -13.35 6.69 10.67
CA VAL A 146 -13.27 5.70 11.76
C VAL A 146 -14.36 4.67 11.55
N PHE A 147 -13.96 3.42 11.34
CA PHE A 147 -14.84 2.28 11.07
C PHE A 147 -14.89 1.29 12.24
N ALA A 148 -15.80 0.32 12.15
CA ALA A 148 -15.89 -0.83 13.04
C ALA A 148 -16.10 -0.47 14.52
N THR A 149 -16.80 0.64 14.79
CA THR A 149 -17.31 0.98 16.12
C THR A 149 -18.73 0.46 16.29
N ASP A 150 -19.20 0.29 17.53
CA ASP A 150 -20.55 -0.21 17.81
C ASP A 150 -21.65 0.62 17.12
N SER A 151 -21.49 1.95 17.12
CA SER A 151 -22.47 2.90 16.60
C SER A 151 -22.26 3.30 15.14
N GLY A 152 -21.11 2.94 14.55
CA GLY A 152 -20.70 3.41 13.22
C GLY A 152 -20.78 2.34 12.13
N PRO A 153 -20.61 2.77 10.86
CA PRO A 153 -20.43 1.86 9.75
C PRO A 153 -19.06 1.16 9.82
N CYS A 154 -18.91 0.06 9.09
CA CYS A 154 -17.61 -0.51 8.77
C CYS A 154 -17.22 -0.16 7.30
N TYR A 155 -16.02 -0.48 6.90
CA TYR A 155 -15.53 -0.23 5.53
C TYR A 155 -16.44 -0.87 4.47
N ARG A 156 -16.96 -2.09 4.73
CA ARG A 156 -17.89 -2.77 3.80
C ARG A 156 -19.28 -2.13 3.74
N CYS A 157 -19.66 -1.26 4.66
CA CYS A 157 -20.87 -0.46 4.50
C CYS A 157 -20.75 0.56 3.36
N LEU A 158 -19.53 1.02 3.08
CA LEU A 158 -19.22 1.95 2.01
C LEU A 158 -18.81 1.23 0.72
N TYR A 159 -17.95 0.21 0.87
CA TYR A 159 -17.40 -0.59 -0.22
C TYR A 159 -17.69 -2.08 0.03
N PRO A 160 -18.91 -2.57 -0.33
CA PRO A 160 -19.27 -3.97 -0.06
C PRO A 160 -18.36 -4.98 -0.75
N GLU A 161 -17.89 -4.65 -1.95
CA GLU A 161 -17.04 -5.46 -2.81
C GLU A 161 -15.81 -4.67 -3.28
N PRO A 162 -14.68 -5.33 -3.50
CA PRO A 162 -13.50 -4.69 -4.05
C PRO A 162 -13.74 -4.26 -5.52
N PRO A 163 -13.02 -3.24 -6.00
CA PRO A 163 -13.04 -2.94 -7.42
C PRO A 163 -12.49 -4.13 -8.22
N PRO A 164 -12.94 -4.31 -9.48
CA PRO A 164 -12.37 -5.32 -10.36
C PRO A 164 -10.83 -5.21 -10.44
N PRO A 165 -10.11 -6.35 -10.50
CA PRO A 165 -8.66 -6.34 -10.63
C PRO A 165 -8.19 -5.46 -11.80
N GLY A 166 -7.14 -4.66 -11.56
CA GLY A 166 -6.58 -3.76 -12.58
C GLY A 166 -7.35 -2.46 -12.84
N MET A 167 -8.54 -2.27 -12.26
CA MET A 167 -9.30 -1.02 -12.44
C MET A 167 -8.69 0.17 -11.67
N VAL A 168 -8.11 -0.09 -10.53
CA VAL A 168 -7.48 0.94 -9.69
C VAL A 168 -5.99 0.63 -9.61
N PRO A 169 -5.12 1.48 -10.20
CA PRO A 169 -3.68 1.27 -10.11
C PRO A 169 -3.21 1.38 -8.67
N SER A 170 -2.16 0.63 -8.32
CA SER A 170 -1.53 0.72 -7.02
C SER A 170 -0.88 2.09 -6.80
N CYS A 171 -0.59 2.44 -5.53
CA CYS A 171 0.16 3.67 -5.22
C CYS A 171 1.55 3.70 -5.87
N ALA A 172 2.13 2.54 -6.15
CA ALA A 172 3.42 2.43 -6.84
C ALA A 172 3.30 2.75 -8.34
N GLU A 173 2.16 2.43 -8.95
CA GLU A 173 1.88 2.68 -10.36
C GLU A 173 1.32 4.08 -10.60
N GLY A 174 0.35 4.51 -9.78
CA GLY A 174 -0.32 5.81 -9.92
C GLY A 174 0.49 7.00 -9.40
N GLY A 175 1.49 6.74 -8.57
CA GLY A 175 2.22 7.76 -7.82
C GLY A 175 1.39 8.35 -6.66
N VAL A 176 2.07 9.00 -5.73
CA VAL A 176 1.45 9.71 -4.59
C VAL A 176 2.26 10.95 -4.28
N LEU A 177 1.58 12.08 -4.11
CA LEU A 177 2.21 13.29 -3.59
C LEU A 177 2.76 13.01 -2.17
N GLY A 178 4.09 13.06 -1.98
CA GLY A 178 4.75 12.53 -0.78
C GLY A 178 4.28 13.10 0.55
N VAL A 179 3.82 14.35 0.57
CA VAL A 179 3.28 15.00 1.79
C VAL A 179 1.85 14.55 2.12
N LEU A 180 1.11 13.98 1.16
CA LEU A 180 -0.29 13.62 1.37
C LEU A 180 -0.47 12.48 2.39
N PRO A 181 0.29 11.37 2.35
CA PRO A 181 0.28 10.39 3.43
C PRO A 181 0.61 10.99 4.79
N GLY A 182 1.50 11.99 4.82
CA GLY A 182 1.82 12.75 6.02
C GLY A 182 0.58 13.43 6.61
N LEU A 183 -0.15 14.18 5.78
CA LEU A 183 -1.38 14.87 6.18
C LEU A 183 -2.44 13.89 6.70
N LEU A 184 -2.71 12.82 5.94
CA LEU A 184 -3.73 11.84 6.31
C LEU A 184 -3.35 11.03 7.56
N GLY A 185 -2.07 10.68 7.73
CA GLY A 185 -1.60 9.99 8.92
C GLY A 185 -1.65 10.87 10.19
N ILE A 186 -1.47 12.19 10.06
CA ILE A 186 -1.72 13.13 11.17
C ILE A 186 -3.21 13.15 11.55
N ILE A 187 -4.10 13.12 10.57
CA ILE A 187 -5.55 13.00 10.82
C ILE A 187 -5.84 11.67 11.52
N GLN A 188 -5.27 10.55 11.06
CA GLN A 188 -5.41 9.26 11.76
C GLN A 188 -4.91 9.33 13.20
N ALA A 189 -3.72 9.88 13.45
CA ALA A 189 -3.19 10.04 14.82
C ALA A 189 -4.14 10.86 15.69
N THR A 190 -4.73 11.91 15.13
CA THR A 190 -5.71 12.75 15.84
C THR A 190 -6.97 11.95 16.20
N GLU A 191 -7.50 11.14 15.27
CA GLU A 191 -8.66 10.28 15.53
C GLU A 191 -8.35 9.22 16.59
N VAL A 192 -7.17 8.60 16.55
CA VAL A 192 -6.72 7.64 17.58
C VAL A 192 -6.70 8.32 18.96
N ILE A 193 -6.13 9.52 19.05
CA ILE A 193 -6.06 10.27 20.32
C ILE A 193 -7.46 10.61 20.82
N LYS A 194 -8.38 11.08 19.96
CA LYS A 194 -9.78 11.35 20.34
C LYS A 194 -10.49 10.11 20.85
N LEU A 195 -10.32 8.96 20.21
CA LEU A 195 -10.88 7.69 20.66
C LEU A 195 -10.37 7.29 22.05
N ILE A 196 -9.07 7.42 22.30
CA ILE A 196 -8.45 7.08 23.61
C ILE A 196 -8.93 8.03 24.69
N LEU A 197 -8.99 9.32 24.41
CA LEU A 197 -9.41 10.33 25.37
C LEU A 197 -10.94 10.31 25.61
N GLY A 198 -11.73 9.79 24.68
CA GLY A 198 -13.18 9.91 24.69
C GLY A 198 -13.65 11.35 24.56
N SER A 199 -12.90 12.19 23.83
CA SER A 199 -13.13 13.63 23.75
C SER A 199 -13.12 14.10 22.28
N GLY A 200 -13.94 15.13 22.00
CA GLY A 200 -14.12 15.67 20.66
C GLY A 200 -15.05 14.82 19.78
N GLU A 201 -15.28 15.27 18.56
CA GLU A 201 -16.08 14.57 17.56
C GLU A 201 -15.17 13.75 16.65
N THR A 202 -15.33 12.42 16.69
CA THR A 202 -14.58 11.50 15.82
C THR A 202 -15.17 11.42 14.43
N LEU A 203 -14.43 10.87 13.48
CA LEU A 203 -14.91 10.58 12.11
C LEU A 203 -15.81 9.33 12.04
N VAL A 204 -16.37 8.84 13.13
CA VAL A 204 -17.38 7.78 13.13
C VAL A 204 -18.62 8.24 12.37
N GLY A 205 -19.03 7.49 11.35
CA GLY A 205 -20.17 7.85 10.49
C GLY A 205 -19.90 9.02 9.55
N ARG A 206 -18.63 9.40 9.36
CA ARG A 206 -18.19 10.48 8.48
C ARG A 206 -17.01 10.03 7.64
N LEU A 207 -16.97 10.40 6.36
CA LEU A 207 -15.83 10.25 5.47
C LEU A 207 -15.28 11.62 5.17
N LEU A 208 -14.06 11.88 5.57
CA LEU A 208 -13.32 13.07 5.19
C LEU A 208 -12.61 12.79 3.85
N LEU A 209 -12.87 13.63 2.86
CA LEU A 209 -12.20 13.66 1.56
C LEU A 209 -11.26 14.85 1.50
N VAL A 210 -10.06 14.64 1.01
CA VAL A 210 -9.01 15.66 0.91
C VAL A 210 -8.50 15.72 -0.52
N ASP A 211 -8.59 16.90 -1.14
CA ASP A 211 -7.89 17.24 -2.37
C ASP A 211 -6.68 18.10 -2.01
N ALA A 212 -5.49 17.55 -2.14
CA ALA A 212 -4.26 18.24 -1.73
C ALA A 212 -3.84 19.35 -2.72
N LEU A 213 -4.25 19.29 -3.98
CA LEU A 213 -3.93 20.34 -4.95
C LEU A 213 -4.79 21.58 -4.73
N ALA A 214 -6.08 21.40 -4.48
CA ALA A 214 -7.00 22.48 -4.19
C ALA A 214 -6.99 22.88 -2.70
N MET A 215 -6.32 22.11 -1.83
CA MET A 215 -6.43 22.20 -0.36
C MET A 215 -7.87 22.23 0.12
N HIS A 216 -8.67 21.38 -0.49
CA HIS A 216 -10.10 21.31 -0.22
C HIS A 216 -10.41 20.08 0.63
N PHE A 217 -11.14 20.32 1.73
CA PHE A 217 -11.60 19.28 2.64
C PHE A 217 -13.12 19.20 2.53
N ARG A 218 -13.63 18.02 2.25
CA ARG A 218 -15.05 17.74 2.14
C ARG A 218 -15.42 16.59 3.05
N GLU A 219 -16.52 16.74 3.76
CA GLU A 219 -17.08 15.69 4.63
C GLU A 219 -18.35 15.10 4.01
N MET A 220 -18.46 13.77 4.05
CA MET A 220 -19.64 13.01 3.66
C MET A 220 -20.15 12.20 4.84
N LYS A 221 -21.48 12.19 5.06
CA LYS A 221 -22.10 11.34 6.08
C LYS A 221 -22.14 9.89 5.59
N LEU A 222 -21.66 8.98 6.42
CA LEU A 222 -21.75 7.55 6.21
C LEU A 222 -22.81 6.93 7.14
N ARG A 223 -23.62 6.05 6.60
CA ARG A 223 -24.62 5.31 7.37
C ARG A 223 -24.24 3.83 7.45
N LYS A 224 -24.49 3.21 8.60
CA LYS A 224 -24.38 1.77 8.74
C LYS A 224 -25.39 1.09 7.81
N ASN A 225 -24.93 0.15 6.99
CA ASN A 225 -25.79 -0.64 6.13
C ASN A 225 -26.38 -1.81 6.93
N PRO A 226 -27.73 -1.90 7.12
CA PRO A 226 -28.35 -3.01 7.83
C PRO A 226 -28.07 -4.38 7.18
N GLU A 227 -27.82 -4.42 5.86
CA GLU A 227 -27.53 -5.63 5.09
C GLU A 227 -26.03 -5.84 4.90
N CYS A 228 -25.19 -5.10 5.63
CA CYS A 228 -23.74 -5.29 5.52
C CYS A 228 -23.35 -6.73 5.85
N PRO A 229 -22.53 -7.40 4.99
CA PRO A 229 -22.20 -8.80 5.20
C PRO A 229 -21.37 -9.08 6.46
N VAL A 230 -20.76 -8.06 7.06
CA VAL A 230 -19.90 -8.21 8.25
C VAL A 230 -20.51 -7.59 9.49
N CYS A 231 -21.01 -6.33 9.43
CA CYS A 231 -21.52 -5.62 10.59
C CYS A 231 -23.04 -5.39 10.58
N GLY A 232 -23.77 -5.94 9.60
CA GLY A 232 -25.21 -5.80 9.49
C GLY A 232 -25.99 -6.61 10.52
N ALA A 233 -27.33 -6.61 10.38
CA ALA A 233 -28.21 -7.33 11.30
C ALA A 233 -28.08 -8.86 11.19
N ASN A 234 -27.77 -9.37 9.99
CA ASN A 234 -27.57 -10.80 9.70
C ASN A 234 -26.25 -10.99 8.95
N PRO A 235 -25.11 -10.93 9.64
CA PRO A 235 -23.82 -11.02 8.99
C PRO A 235 -23.58 -12.40 8.38
N THR A 236 -23.08 -12.44 7.16
CA THR A 236 -22.69 -13.67 6.44
C THR A 236 -21.19 -13.97 6.56
N VAL A 237 -20.38 -12.95 6.86
CA VAL A 237 -18.95 -13.07 7.12
C VAL A 237 -18.76 -13.04 8.64
N THR A 238 -18.64 -14.22 9.24
CA THR A 238 -18.49 -14.43 10.69
C THR A 238 -17.08 -14.88 11.08
N GLU A 239 -16.23 -15.12 10.10
CA GLU A 239 -14.81 -15.46 10.24
C GLU A 239 -14.00 -14.78 9.13
N LEU A 240 -12.68 -14.72 9.31
CA LEU A 240 -11.80 -14.14 8.30
C LEU A 240 -11.70 -15.10 7.10
N ILE A 241 -11.81 -14.53 5.89
CA ILE A 241 -11.82 -15.25 4.61
C ILE A 241 -10.45 -15.16 3.91
N ASP A 242 -10.34 -15.74 2.74
CA ASP A 242 -9.22 -15.51 1.82
C ASP A 242 -9.41 -14.18 1.07
N TYR A 243 -8.72 -13.14 1.53
CA TYR A 243 -8.86 -11.78 0.97
C TYR A 243 -8.11 -11.61 -0.35
N ASP A 244 -7.07 -12.40 -0.61
CA ASP A 244 -6.38 -12.39 -1.90
C ASP A 244 -7.30 -12.97 -2.98
N GLN A 245 -8.01 -14.05 -2.67
CA GLN A 245 -9.04 -14.59 -3.57
C GLN A 245 -10.23 -13.62 -3.72
N PHE A 246 -10.71 -13.04 -2.62
CA PHE A 246 -11.84 -12.11 -2.61
C PHE A 246 -11.58 -10.86 -3.45
N CYS A 247 -10.35 -10.34 -3.45
CA CYS A 247 -9.94 -9.17 -4.24
C CYS A 247 -9.43 -9.54 -5.64
N GLY A 248 -9.40 -10.83 -6.00
CA GLY A 248 -8.90 -11.30 -7.30
C GLY A 248 -7.39 -11.18 -7.47
N THR A 249 -6.64 -10.98 -6.38
CA THR A 249 -5.17 -10.86 -6.39
C THR A 249 -4.48 -12.22 -6.39
N ARG A 250 -5.17 -13.29 -6.03
CA ARG A 250 -4.64 -14.67 -6.04
C ARG A 250 -4.31 -15.20 -7.44
N GLY A 251 -4.77 -14.53 -8.49
CA GLY A 251 -4.38 -14.83 -9.87
C GLY A 251 -2.95 -14.39 -10.20
N GLU A 252 -2.36 -13.50 -9.40
CA GLU A 252 -1.00 -12.99 -9.64
C GLU A 252 0.08 -13.86 -8.95
N GLU A 253 -0.24 -14.58 -7.87
CA GLU A 253 0.72 -15.46 -7.17
C GLU A 253 0.47 -16.97 -7.37
N SER A 254 -0.72 -17.40 -7.79
CA SER A 254 -1.09 -18.83 -7.86
C SER A 254 -1.48 -19.35 -9.24
N ALA A 255 -1.36 -18.56 -10.31
CA ALA A 255 -1.22 -19.14 -11.64
C ALA A 255 0.18 -19.75 -11.71
N ALA A 256 0.34 -20.86 -10.98
CA ALA A 256 1.47 -21.72 -11.12
C ALA A 256 1.58 -22.13 -12.58
N THR A 257 2.69 -21.68 -13.21
CA THR A 257 3.39 -22.39 -14.25
C THR A 257 2.76 -22.44 -15.65
N THR A 258 2.71 -21.28 -16.30
CA THR A 258 3.64 -21.15 -17.42
C THR A 258 4.55 -19.98 -17.07
N ALA A 259 5.75 -20.25 -16.61
CA ALA A 259 6.73 -19.22 -16.25
C ALA A 259 6.79 -18.22 -17.40
N VAL A 260 6.50 -16.94 -17.11
CA VAL A 260 6.65 -15.89 -18.11
C VAL A 260 8.09 -15.95 -18.58
N PRO A 261 8.37 -16.10 -19.87
CA PRO A 261 9.74 -16.17 -20.33
C PRO A 261 10.45 -14.90 -19.95
N GLU A 262 11.56 -15.03 -19.25
CA GLU A 262 12.37 -13.90 -18.77
C GLU A 262 13.72 -13.90 -19.48
N ILE A 263 14.33 -12.72 -19.49
CA ILE A 263 15.72 -12.50 -19.92
C ILE A 263 16.41 -11.67 -18.86
N GLU A 264 17.59 -12.09 -18.44
CA GLU A 264 18.42 -11.33 -17.51
C GLU A 264 19.01 -10.08 -18.17
N PRO A 265 19.23 -8.98 -17.43
CA PRO A 265 19.82 -7.75 -17.97
C PRO A 265 21.14 -7.97 -18.68
N GLU A 266 22.00 -8.83 -18.12
CA GLU A 266 23.33 -9.16 -18.69
C GLU A 266 23.22 -9.87 -20.03
N GLU A 267 22.27 -10.84 -20.15
CA GLU A 267 22.00 -11.56 -21.40
C GLU A 267 21.45 -10.60 -22.45
N LEU A 268 20.48 -9.76 -22.08
CA LEU A 268 19.94 -8.77 -23.01
C LEU A 268 21.02 -7.83 -23.52
N LYS A 269 21.89 -7.32 -22.63
CA LYS A 269 23.00 -6.45 -22.99
C LYS A 269 23.94 -7.12 -23.98
N GLN A 270 24.34 -8.35 -23.72
CA GLN A 270 25.24 -9.11 -24.59
C GLN A 270 24.63 -9.29 -25.99
N ARG A 271 23.37 -9.63 -26.09
CA ARG A 271 22.64 -9.84 -27.35
C ARG A 271 22.50 -8.55 -28.16
N LEU A 272 22.19 -7.45 -27.49
CA LEU A 272 22.14 -6.11 -28.12
C LEU A 272 23.53 -5.68 -28.65
N ASP A 273 24.58 -5.94 -27.86
CA ASP A 273 25.97 -5.62 -28.29
C ASP A 273 26.42 -6.48 -29.47
N CYS A 274 25.90 -7.70 -29.59
CA CYS A 274 26.13 -8.56 -30.77
C CYS A 274 25.30 -8.12 -32.00
N GLY A 275 24.45 -7.12 -31.89
CA GLY A 275 23.63 -6.58 -32.99
C GLY A 275 22.42 -7.44 -33.33
N GLU A 276 21.92 -8.25 -32.40
CA GLU A 276 20.69 -8.99 -32.61
C GLU A 276 19.47 -8.05 -32.73
N ASP A 277 18.54 -8.38 -33.64
CA ASP A 277 17.34 -7.58 -33.89
C ASP A 277 16.26 -7.87 -32.82
N ILE A 278 16.44 -7.30 -31.64
CA ILE A 278 15.51 -7.40 -30.52
C ILE A 278 14.67 -6.12 -30.45
N PHE A 279 13.35 -6.27 -30.42
CA PHE A 279 12.42 -5.15 -30.23
C PHE A 279 12.22 -4.89 -28.74
N LEU A 280 12.70 -3.74 -28.25
CA LEU A 280 12.48 -3.33 -26.87
C LEU A 280 11.12 -2.64 -26.76
N LEU A 281 10.22 -3.20 -25.91
CA LEU A 281 8.91 -2.65 -25.61
C LEU A 281 8.90 -2.09 -24.19
N ASP A 282 8.77 -0.78 -24.07
CA ASP A 282 8.60 -0.11 -22.78
C ASP A 282 7.10 0.02 -22.45
N VAL A 283 6.63 -0.65 -21.40
CA VAL A 283 5.21 -0.62 -21.01
C VAL A 283 4.92 0.32 -19.83
N ARG A 284 5.83 1.28 -19.60
CA ARG A 284 5.65 2.31 -18.57
C ARG A 284 4.82 3.48 -19.09
N GLU A 285 4.56 4.43 -18.18
CA GLU A 285 3.88 5.67 -18.54
C GLU A 285 4.83 6.68 -19.22
N PRO A 286 4.30 7.60 -20.06
CA PRO A 286 5.12 8.59 -20.79
C PRO A 286 6.03 9.44 -19.88
N HIS A 287 5.58 9.78 -18.69
CA HIS A 287 6.40 10.53 -17.74
C HIS A 287 7.57 9.73 -17.18
N GLU A 288 7.42 8.41 -17.00
CA GLU A 288 8.50 7.50 -16.57
C GLU A 288 9.56 7.38 -17.69
N TYR A 289 9.11 7.28 -18.94
CA TYR A 289 9.97 7.22 -20.11
C TYR A 289 10.83 8.47 -20.27
N GLN A 290 10.28 9.66 -19.94
CA GLN A 290 10.99 10.92 -19.96
C GLN A 290 12.10 11.03 -18.91
N ILE A 291 11.95 10.36 -17.76
CA ILE A 291 12.99 10.34 -16.70
C ILE A 291 14.20 9.54 -17.17
N CYS A 292 13.97 8.34 -17.66
CA CYS A 292 15.00 7.46 -18.24
C CYS A 292 14.33 6.42 -19.14
N ASN A 293 15.05 5.90 -20.13
CA ASN A 293 14.56 4.84 -21.01
C ASN A 293 15.73 4.03 -21.60
N LEU A 294 15.42 2.88 -22.17
CA LEU A 294 16.36 2.04 -22.90
C LEU A 294 16.22 2.22 -24.41
N SER A 295 15.72 3.34 -24.87
CA SER A 295 15.39 3.62 -26.29
C SER A 295 14.37 2.64 -26.90
N GLY A 296 13.56 1.98 -26.05
CA GLY A 296 12.50 1.09 -26.47
C GLY A 296 11.27 1.83 -26.99
N HIS A 297 10.42 1.11 -27.73
CA HIS A 297 9.12 1.63 -28.19
C HIS A 297 8.15 1.72 -27.02
N LEU A 298 7.60 2.90 -26.78
CA LEU A 298 6.72 3.14 -25.64
C LEU A 298 5.25 2.83 -25.98
N ILE A 299 4.70 1.82 -25.34
CA ILE A 299 3.26 1.54 -25.32
C ILE A 299 2.86 1.28 -23.86
N PRO A 300 2.24 2.25 -23.17
CA PRO A 300 1.75 2.03 -21.81
C PRO A 300 0.93 0.74 -21.68
N LEU A 301 1.07 0.01 -20.58
CA LEU A 301 0.37 -1.27 -20.40
C LEU A 301 -1.15 -1.15 -20.61
N GLY A 302 -1.75 -0.04 -20.19
CA GLY A 302 -3.18 0.24 -20.38
C GLY A 302 -3.58 0.43 -21.85
N ASP A 303 -2.67 0.90 -22.69
CA ASP A 303 -2.92 1.16 -24.11
C ASP A 303 -2.57 -0.05 -24.99
N LEU A 304 -1.81 -1.02 -24.44
CA LEU A 304 -1.28 -2.15 -25.18
C LEU A 304 -2.35 -2.96 -25.96
N PRO A 305 -3.55 -3.24 -25.41
CA PRO A 305 -4.58 -3.98 -26.14
C PRO A 305 -5.06 -3.25 -27.40
N GLN A 306 -5.04 -1.92 -27.40
CA GLN A 306 -5.50 -1.10 -28.53
C GLN A 306 -4.39 -0.86 -29.54
N ARG A 307 -3.13 -0.91 -29.11
CA ARG A 307 -1.94 -0.56 -29.91
C ARG A 307 -1.09 -1.79 -30.30
N VAL A 308 -1.60 -3.00 -30.07
CA VAL A 308 -0.91 -4.25 -30.41
C VAL A 308 -0.54 -4.34 -31.91
N HIS A 309 -1.28 -3.67 -32.77
CA HIS A 309 -1.03 -3.59 -34.21
C HIS A 309 0.30 -2.87 -34.57
N GLU A 310 0.92 -2.15 -33.64
CA GLU A 310 2.24 -1.56 -33.81
C GLU A 310 3.38 -2.58 -33.63
N LEU A 311 3.07 -3.78 -33.12
CA LEU A 311 4.05 -4.83 -32.82
C LEU A 311 4.07 -5.88 -33.93
N ASP A 312 5.29 -6.32 -34.27
CA ASP A 312 5.48 -7.41 -35.22
C ASP A 312 5.68 -8.74 -34.47
N SER A 313 4.74 -9.66 -34.60
CA SER A 313 4.74 -10.96 -33.92
C SER A 313 5.85 -11.91 -34.41
N SER A 314 6.49 -11.61 -35.55
CA SER A 314 7.62 -12.39 -36.07
C SER A 314 8.96 -12.02 -35.42
N ARG A 315 9.07 -10.85 -34.78
CA ARG A 315 10.29 -10.37 -34.12
C ARG A 315 10.34 -10.85 -32.67
N GLU A 316 11.55 -10.96 -32.14
CA GLU A 316 11.73 -11.14 -30.71
C GLU A 316 11.48 -9.82 -29.98
N ILE A 317 10.54 -9.82 -29.02
CA ILE A 317 10.17 -8.68 -28.24
C ILE A 317 10.65 -8.90 -26.81
N VAL A 318 11.38 -7.93 -26.25
CA VAL A 318 11.67 -7.87 -24.83
C VAL A 318 10.92 -6.72 -24.22
N ALA A 319 9.92 -7.05 -23.41
CA ALA A 319 9.12 -6.07 -22.68
C ALA A 319 9.81 -5.72 -21.36
N HIS A 320 9.83 -4.43 -21.02
CA HIS A 320 10.32 -3.98 -19.74
C HIS A 320 9.41 -2.91 -19.13
N CYS A 321 9.45 -2.84 -17.79
CA CYS A 321 8.86 -1.75 -17.02
C CYS A 321 9.85 -1.30 -15.94
N LYS A 322 9.38 -0.73 -14.84
CA LYS A 322 10.25 -0.32 -13.73
C LYS A 322 10.91 -1.52 -13.04
N SER A 323 10.11 -2.52 -12.59
CA SER A 323 10.55 -3.64 -11.75
C SER A 323 10.31 -5.03 -12.36
N GLY A 324 9.79 -5.13 -13.59
CA GLY A 324 9.44 -6.40 -14.24
C GLY A 324 7.97 -6.80 -14.11
N ALA A 325 7.21 -6.29 -13.14
CA ALA A 325 5.83 -6.74 -12.86
C ALA A 325 4.83 -6.37 -13.96
N ARG A 326 4.82 -5.10 -14.43
CA ARG A 326 3.93 -4.66 -15.53
C ARG A 326 4.30 -5.32 -16.86
N SER A 327 5.59 -5.48 -17.12
CA SER A 327 6.06 -6.13 -18.34
C SER A 327 5.80 -7.64 -18.36
N ALA A 328 5.78 -8.31 -17.21
CA ALA A 328 5.30 -9.69 -17.12
C ALA A 328 3.84 -9.81 -17.58
N LYS A 329 2.95 -8.94 -17.11
CA LYS A 329 1.54 -8.88 -17.58
C LYS A 329 1.43 -8.60 -19.08
N ALA A 330 2.28 -7.72 -19.60
CA ALA A 330 2.33 -7.45 -21.04
C ALA A 330 2.74 -8.69 -21.84
N VAL A 331 3.74 -9.45 -21.36
CA VAL A 331 4.18 -10.71 -21.98
C VAL A 331 3.06 -11.76 -21.95
N GLU A 332 2.36 -11.91 -20.83
CA GLU A 332 1.21 -12.81 -20.71
C GLU A 332 0.11 -12.46 -21.73
N PHE A 333 -0.26 -11.18 -21.79
CA PHE A 333 -1.25 -10.68 -22.74
C PHE A 333 -0.83 -10.95 -24.17
N LEU A 334 0.39 -10.56 -24.57
CA LEU A 334 0.90 -10.74 -25.93
C LEU A 334 0.96 -12.24 -26.33
N ARG A 335 1.40 -13.10 -25.41
CA ARG A 335 1.39 -14.57 -25.65
C ARG A 335 -0.02 -15.12 -25.80
N GLY A 336 -0.97 -14.61 -25.02
CA GLY A 336 -2.38 -14.99 -25.09
C GLY A 336 -3.03 -14.68 -26.45
N ILE A 337 -2.51 -13.69 -27.17
CA ILE A 337 -2.98 -13.31 -28.52
C ILE A 337 -2.06 -13.80 -29.65
N GLY A 338 -1.09 -14.68 -29.35
CA GLY A 338 -0.31 -15.40 -30.35
C GLY A 338 1.12 -14.92 -30.62
N PHE A 339 1.65 -13.99 -29.84
CA PHE A 339 3.08 -13.62 -29.91
C PHE A 339 3.94 -14.70 -29.22
N LEU A 340 4.72 -15.44 -29.97
CA LEU A 340 5.50 -16.57 -29.45
C LEU A 340 6.88 -16.16 -28.91
N HIS A 341 7.45 -15.07 -29.44
CA HIS A 341 8.81 -14.63 -29.15
C HIS A 341 8.83 -13.38 -28.27
N VAL A 342 8.17 -13.46 -27.08
CA VAL A 342 8.10 -12.34 -26.14
C VAL A 342 8.67 -12.76 -24.79
N LYS A 343 9.57 -11.94 -24.24
CA LYS A 343 10.19 -12.14 -22.93
C LYS A 343 10.06 -10.90 -22.04
N ASN A 344 10.06 -11.12 -20.73
CA ASN A 344 10.11 -10.08 -19.71
C ASN A 344 11.55 -9.79 -19.32
N LEU A 345 11.96 -8.53 -19.25
CA LEU A 345 13.25 -8.15 -18.65
C LEU A 345 13.17 -8.33 -17.12
N ALA A 346 13.91 -9.29 -16.59
CA ALA A 346 13.95 -9.60 -15.17
C ALA A 346 14.37 -8.36 -14.35
N GLY A 347 13.54 -7.98 -13.37
CA GLY A 347 13.76 -6.79 -12.54
C GLY A 347 13.63 -5.44 -13.27
N GLY A 348 13.26 -5.42 -14.56
CA GLY A 348 12.97 -4.23 -15.35
C GLY A 348 14.15 -3.27 -15.48
N ILE A 349 13.84 -1.98 -15.76
CA ILE A 349 14.86 -0.93 -15.91
C ILE A 349 15.65 -0.67 -14.62
N THR A 350 15.09 -1.00 -13.46
CA THR A 350 15.80 -0.89 -12.18
C THR A 350 16.97 -1.87 -12.12
N ALA A 351 16.75 -3.14 -12.48
CA ALA A 351 17.83 -4.13 -12.53
C ALA A 351 18.87 -3.80 -13.63
N TRP A 352 18.42 -3.26 -14.75
CA TRP A 352 19.33 -2.75 -15.78
C TRP A 352 20.23 -1.63 -15.24
N ALA A 353 19.65 -0.64 -14.54
CA ALA A 353 20.40 0.45 -13.92
C ALA A 353 21.41 -0.04 -12.85
N ASP A 354 21.04 -1.11 -12.12
CA ASP A 354 21.92 -1.68 -11.08
C ASP A 354 23.09 -2.45 -11.64
N ARG A 355 22.86 -3.24 -12.69
CA ARG A 355 23.79 -4.28 -13.13
C ARG A 355 24.52 -3.93 -14.42
N ILE A 356 23.94 -3.08 -15.28
CA ILE A 356 24.44 -2.82 -16.62
C ILE A 356 24.92 -1.39 -16.79
N ASP A 357 24.07 -0.40 -16.48
CA ASP A 357 24.36 1.01 -16.72
C ASP A 357 23.92 1.88 -15.55
N GLN A 358 24.85 2.14 -14.64
CA GLN A 358 24.62 2.96 -13.45
C GLN A 358 24.36 4.45 -13.77
N THR A 359 24.48 4.87 -15.01
CA THR A 359 24.13 6.24 -15.42
C THR A 359 22.63 6.41 -15.66
N VAL A 360 21.87 5.32 -15.77
CA VAL A 360 20.41 5.34 -15.89
C VAL A 360 19.80 5.78 -14.54
N PRO A 361 19.08 6.92 -14.49
CA PRO A 361 18.50 7.42 -13.25
C PRO A 361 17.50 6.45 -12.65
N LYS A 362 17.58 6.24 -11.34
CA LYS A 362 16.57 5.52 -10.56
C LYS A 362 15.52 6.49 -10.03
N TYR A 363 14.25 6.14 -10.10
CA TYR A 363 13.12 6.99 -9.70
C TYR A 363 12.05 6.21 -8.95
#